data_381ce5733efa88c3914b88fdc6b03e7b
#
_entry.id   381ce5733efa88c3914b88fdc6b03e7b
#
_cell.length_a   1.000
_cell.length_b   1.000
_cell.length_c   1.000
_cell.angle_alpha   90.00
_cell.angle_beta   90.00
_cell.angle_gamma   90.00
#
_symmetry.space_group_name_H-M   'P 1'
#
loop_
_entity.id
_entity.type
_entity.pdbx_description
1 polymer ?
#
loop_
_entity_poly.entity_id
_entity_poly.type
_entity_poly.pdbx_seq_one_letter_code
_entity_poly.pdbx_strand_id
1 'polypeptide(L)'
;VSPKGRLRLDAAARYLQDIANDDAVDGDYSDIHGWVVRRTAMWVRQFPAYMDDVELRTWCGGYGSHWAERRTQITTDAGGLIETAALWVHVDLKTLRPTPLPSDFLPMVEQVSGGRKISAKLTIGKHLPPLPSDPSAGIPWPVRFTDMDAVGHLNNASYWVALEEYLSTRGSLRAPLHATVEHHVAIDPGDQVRIFTDKIDDRVILRHVLDGDKVAAVTQIIAL
;
A
#
# COMPACT_ATOMS: atom_id res chain seq x y z
N VAL A 1 1.79 11.49 13.38
CA VAL A 1 1.92 10.48 14.47
C VAL A 1 0.57 10.14 15.05
N SER A 2 0.46 9.00 15.72
CA SER A 2 -0.74 8.56 16.42
C SER A 2 -0.82 9.18 17.82
N PRO A 3 -2.00 9.15 18.49
CA PRO A 3 -2.10 9.52 19.90
C PRO A 3 -1.23 8.69 20.85
N LYS A 4 -0.73 7.54 20.36
CA LYS A 4 0.23 6.68 21.09
C LYS A 4 1.70 7.09 20.87
N GLY A 5 1.96 8.24 20.22
CA GLY A 5 3.31 8.79 20.00
C GLY A 5 4.16 8.02 18.99
N ARG A 6 3.55 7.29 18.05
CA ARG A 6 4.26 6.58 16.99
C ARG A 6 3.85 7.04 15.58
N LEU A 7 4.72 6.83 14.60
CA LEU A 7 4.38 7.04 13.19
C LEU A 7 3.20 6.13 12.82
N ARG A 8 2.18 6.70 12.14
CA ARG A 8 1.05 5.93 11.60
C ARG A 8 1.42 5.32 10.25
N LEU A 9 0.80 4.17 9.94
CA LEU A 9 1.04 3.48 8.67
C LEU A 9 0.55 4.28 7.45
N ASP A 10 -0.57 5.02 7.59
CA ASP A 10 -1.04 5.93 6.54
C ASP A 10 -0.07 7.09 6.28
N ALA A 11 0.56 7.61 7.33
CA ALA A 11 1.60 8.63 7.20
C ALA A 11 2.88 8.04 6.56
N ALA A 12 3.28 6.83 6.95
CA ALA A 12 4.38 6.12 6.29
C ALA A 12 4.07 5.91 4.79
N ALA A 13 2.84 5.50 4.46
CA ALA A 13 2.42 5.32 3.05
C ALA A 13 2.47 6.63 2.24
N ARG A 14 2.23 7.80 2.86
CA ARG A 14 2.43 9.11 2.21
C ARG A 14 3.91 9.39 1.94
N TYR A 15 4.78 9.11 2.91
CA TYR A 15 6.24 9.23 2.70
C TYR A 15 6.73 8.36 1.54
N LEU A 16 6.11 7.16 1.32
CA LEU A 16 6.46 6.33 0.17
C LEU A 16 6.07 6.99 -1.16
N GLN A 17 4.99 7.75 -1.20
CA GLN A 17 4.59 8.51 -2.40
C GLN A 17 5.53 9.68 -2.65
N ASP A 18 5.86 10.43 -1.60
CA ASP A 18 6.74 11.60 -1.70
C ASP A 18 8.13 11.18 -2.22
N ILE A 19 8.78 10.21 -1.57
CA ILE A 19 10.11 9.75 -2.00
C ILE A 19 10.08 9.06 -3.38
N ALA A 20 8.95 8.48 -3.79
CA ALA A 20 8.82 7.91 -5.13
C ALA A 20 8.80 9.00 -6.21
N ASN A 21 8.17 10.14 -5.92
CA ASN A 21 8.19 11.31 -6.80
C ASN A 21 9.58 11.94 -6.85
N ASP A 22 10.23 12.13 -5.71
CA ASP A 22 11.58 12.69 -5.64
C ASP A 22 12.57 11.83 -6.43
N ASP A 23 12.56 10.50 -6.24
CA ASP A 23 13.41 9.57 -6.97
C ASP A 23 13.12 9.57 -8.48
N ALA A 24 11.87 9.77 -8.90
CA ALA A 24 11.51 9.87 -10.31
C ALA A 24 12.07 11.14 -10.95
N VAL A 25 12.08 12.26 -10.22
CA VAL A 25 12.67 13.52 -10.66
C VAL A 25 14.20 13.42 -10.72
N ASP A 26 14.82 12.91 -9.65
CA ASP A 26 16.27 12.75 -9.56
C ASP A 26 16.82 11.78 -10.61
N GLY A 27 16.06 10.75 -10.95
CA GLY A 27 16.42 9.74 -11.95
C GLY A 27 16.09 10.11 -13.40
N ASP A 28 15.49 11.29 -13.64
CA ASP A 28 15.06 11.77 -14.97
C ASP A 28 14.07 10.80 -15.67
N TYR A 29 13.15 10.21 -14.90
CA TYR A 29 12.09 9.33 -15.44
C TYR A 29 10.67 9.75 -14.99
N SER A 30 10.52 10.99 -14.53
CA SER A 30 9.23 11.57 -14.14
C SER A 30 8.21 11.62 -15.28
N ASP A 31 8.67 11.63 -16.53
CA ASP A 31 7.84 11.62 -17.73
C ASP A 31 7.25 10.23 -18.06
N ILE A 32 7.67 9.18 -17.37
CA ILE A 32 7.10 7.85 -17.52
C ILE A 32 5.80 7.77 -16.72
N HIS A 33 4.70 8.06 -17.39
CA HIS A 33 3.36 8.04 -16.81
C HIS A 33 2.70 6.64 -16.85
N GLY A 34 1.58 6.48 -16.16
CA GLY A 34 0.80 5.25 -16.20
C GLY A 34 1.24 4.21 -15.16
N TRP A 35 1.71 4.64 -14.00
CA TRP A 35 2.01 3.74 -12.90
C TRP A 35 0.83 3.61 -11.92
N VAL A 36 0.44 2.37 -11.62
CA VAL A 36 -0.62 2.05 -10.65
C VAL A 36 -0.07 1.13 -9.58
N VAL A 37 -0.26 1.51 -8.32
CA VAL A 37 0.10 0.65 -7.19
C VAL A 37 -0.89 -0.51 -7.08
N ARG A 38 -0.39 -1.74 -7.08
CA ARG A 38 -1.20 -2.95 -6.93
C ARG A 38 -1.06 -3.61 -5.57
N ARG A 39 0.07 -3.42 -4.90
CA ARG A 39 0.33 -3.93 -3.56
C ARG A 39 1.36 -3.06 -2.86
N THR A 40 1.14 -2.81 -1.57
CA THR A 40 2.16 -2.23 -0.69
C THR A 40 2.25 -3.08 0.56
N ALA A 41 3.46 -3.55 0.87
CA ALA A 41 3.76 -4.30 2.09
C ALA A 41 4.68 -3.46 2.98
N MET A 42 4.46 -3.51 4.30
CA MET A 42 5.28 -2.86 5.32
C MET A 42 5.65 -3.86 6.41
N TRP A 43 6.94 -4.02 6.65
CA TRP A 43 7.50 -4.77 7.78
C TRP A 43 7.96 -3.75 8.82
N VAL A 44 7.21 -3.61 9.88
CA VAL A 44 7.52 -2.71 10.98
C VAL A 44 8.28 -3.50 12.04
N ARG A 45 9.57 -3.23 12.19
CA ARG A 45 10.39 -3.79 13.25
C ARG A 45 10.20 -3.00 14.54
N GLN A 46 10.31 -1.67 14.41
CA GLN A 46 10.03 -0.70 15.43
C GLN A 46 9.45 0.55 14.79
N PHE A 47 8.38 1.08 15.34
CA PHE A 47 7.82 2.34 14.85
C PHE A 47 8.73 3.53 15.20
N PRO A 48 9.00 4.44 14.25
CA PRO A 48 9.51 5.79 14.56
C PRO A 48 8.60 6.47 15.59
N ALA A 49 9.20 7.11 16.58
CA ALA A 49 8.48 7.81 17.64
C ALA A 49 8.15 9.26 17.25
N TYR A 50 7.36 9.91 18.09
CA TYR A 50 7.11 11.35 17.96
C TYR A 50 8.40 12.13 18.18
N MET A 51 8.66 13.10 17.32
CA MET A 51 9.88 13.93 17.28
C MET A 51 11.15 13.22 16.78
N ASP A 52 11.07 11.95 16.38
CA ASP A 52 12.19 11.35 15.67
C ASP A 52 12.33 11.99 14.28
N ASP A 53 13.55 12.32 13.88
CA ASP A 53 13.89 12.59 12.50
C ASP A 53 13.92 11.27 11.72
N VAL A 54 13.27 11.25 10.54
CA VAL A 54 13.21 10.05 9.69
C VAL A 54 14.12 10.21 8.48
N GLU A 55 14.92 9.18 8.22
CA GLU A 55 15.65 9.02 6.96
C GLU A 55 14.91 8.02 6.07
N LEU A 56 14.72 8.37 4.80
CA LEU A 56 14.13 7.51 3.79
C LEU A 56 15.18 7.13 2.74
N ARG A 57 15.25 5.83 2.42
CA ARG A 57 16.06 5.31 1.32
C ARG A 57 15.19 4.49 0.41
N THR A 58 15.24 4.75 -0.91
CA THR A 58 14.44 4.03 -1.90
C THR A 58 15.30 3.45 -3.01
N TRP A 59 14.86 2.32 -3.58
CA TRP A 59 15.52 1.66 -4.70
C TRP A 59 14.56 0.72 -5.43
N CYS A 60 14.91 0.30 -6.65
CA CYS A 60 14.21 -0.76 -7.36
C CYS A 60 14.61 -2.12 -6.77
N GLY A 61 13.65 -2.83 -6.17
CA GLY A 61 13.86 -4.14 -5.55
C GLY A 61 13.71 -5.33 -6.51
N GLY A 62 13.15 -5.11 -7.70
CA GLY A 62 12.93 -6.15 -8.70
C GLY A 62 11.91 -5.72 -9.74
N TYR A 63 11.75 -6.49 -10.80
CA TYR A 63 10.86 -6.15 -11.90
C TYR A 63 10.29 -7.37 -12.61
N GLY A 64 9.33 -7.12 -13.49
CA GLY A 64 8.81 -8.07 -14.47
C GLY A 64 8.60 -7.38 -15.81
N SER A 65 7.81 -7.97 -16.69
CA SER A 65 7.57 -7.40 -18.03
C SER A 65 6.74 -6.12 -18.04
N HIS A 66 5.84 -5.95 -17.04
CA HIS A 66 4.87 -4.85 -16.96
C HIS A 66 4.84 -4.19 -15.59
N TRP A 67 5.77 -4.51 -14.68
CA TRP A 67 5.78 -4.03 -13.31
C TRP A 67 7.18 -3.92 -12.73
N ALA A 68 7.30 -3.06 -11.72
CA ALA A 68 8.50 -2.92 -10.91
C ALA A 68 8.12 -2.86 -9.42
N GLU A 69 9.01 -3.31 -8.55
CA GLU A 69 8.90 -3.19 -7.11
C GLU A 69 9.81 -2.07 -6.62
N ARG A 70 9.20 -1.09 -5.97
CA ARG A 70 9.95 -0.08 -5.23
C ARG A 70 10.09 -0.54 -3.79
N ARG A 71 11.32 -0.62 -3.33
CA ARG A 71 11.67 -0.80 -1.92
C ARG A 71 11.92 0.55 -1.29
N THR A 72 11.45 0.73 -0.07
CA THR A 72 11.79 1.90 0.74
C THR A 72 12.04 1.46 2.17
N GLN A 73 13.05 2.04 2.78
CA GLN A 73 13.38 1.89 4.19
C GLN A 73 13.18 3.24 4.88
N ILE A 74 12.48 3.23 6.01
CA ILE A 74 12.28 4.38 6.88
C ILE A 74 13.03 4.06 8.17
N THR A 75 14.02 4.87 8.52
CA THR A 75 14.87 4.67 9.70
C THR A 75 14.92 5.92 10.57
N THR A 76 15.26 5.73 11.85
CA THR A 76 15.58 6.81 12.79
C THR A 76 16.80 6.46 13.61
N ASP A 77 17.51 7.45 14.13
CA ASP A 77 18.65 7.24 15.03
C ASP A 77 18.26 6.54 16.32
N ALA A 78 16.99 6.67 16.74
CA ALA A 78 16.42 6.00 17.90
C ALA A 78 16.06 4.52 17.67
N GLY A 79 16.37 3.96 16.49
CA GLY A 79 16.14 2.56 16.14
C GLY A 79 14.78 2.27 15.49
N GLY A 80 14.00 3.30 15.15
CA GLY A 80 12.81 3.13 14.33
C GLY A 80 13.19 2.50 12.98
N LEU A 81 12.44 1.47 12.55
CA LEU A 81 12.70 0.75 11.29
C LEU A 81 11.42 0.22 10.68
N ILE A 82 11.10 0.71 9.49
CA ILE A 82 10.05 0.17 8.62
C ILE A 82 10.66 -0.14 7.26
N GLU A 83 10.57 -1.39 6.83
CA GLU A 83 10.95 -1.83 5.48
C GLU A 83 9.69 -1.98 4.65
N THR A 84 9.73 -1.57 3.38
CA THR A 84 8.55 -1.58 2.54
C THR A 84 8.83 -2.16 1.16
N ALA A 85 7.76 -2.66 0.51
CA ALA A 85 7.79 -3.08 -0.88
C ALA A 85 6.47 -2.66 -1.55
N ALA A 86 6.53 -1.75 -2.49
CA ALA A 86 5.41 -1.32 -3.31
C ALA A 86 5.53 -1.89 -4.72
N LEU A 87 4.53 -2.67 -5.13
CA LEU A 87 4.42 -3.20 -6.48
C LEU A 87 3.67 -2.21 -7.36
N TRP A 88 4.34 -1.68 -8.35
CA TRP A 88 3.81 -0.77 -9.35
C TRP A 88 3.63 -1.50 -10.67
N VAL A 89 2.48 -1.36 -11.30
CA VAL A 89 2.20 -1.90 -12.63
C VAL A 89 2.10 -0.75 -13.61
N HIS A 90 2.83 -0.87 -14.72
CA HIS A 90 2.78 0.08 -15.82
C HIS A 90 1.54 -0.20 -16.68
N VAL A 91 0.72 0.82 -16.91
CA VAL A 91 -0.55 0.74 -17.62
C VAL A 91 -0.63 1.79 -18.71
N ASP A 92 -1.33 1.46 -19.78
CA ASP A 92 -1.77 2.44 -20.76
C ASP A 92 -2.84 3.34 -20.15
N LEU A 93 -2.64 4.65 -20.18
CA LEU A 93 -3.53 5.62 -19.50
C LEU A 93 -4.93 5.71 -20.11
N LYS A 94 -5.11 5.27 -21.38
CA LYS A 94 -6.42 5.31 -22.04
C LYS A 94 -7.26 4.08 -21.75
N THR A 95 -6.59 2.92 -21.67
CA THR A 95 -7.28 1.63 -21.52
C THR A 95 -7.19 1.07 -20.10
N LEU A 96 -6.29 1.61 -19.27
CA LEU A 96 -5.92 1.13 -17.92
C LEU A 96 -5.46 -0.33 -17.91
N ARG A 97 -5.01 -0.85 -19.06
CA ARG A 97 -4.48 -2.22 -19.17
C ARG A 97 -2.98 -2.22 -18.96
N PRO A 98 -2.45 -3.27 -18.33
CA PRO A 98 -1.01 -3.44 -18.22
C PRO A 98 -0.33 -3.37 -19.58
N THR A 99 0.73 -2.57 -19.67
CA THR A 99 1.58 -2.41 -20.86
C THR A 99 3.04 -2.67 -20.49
N PRO A 100 3.86 -3.17 -21.42
CA PRO A 100 5.27 -3.44 -21.15
C PRO A 100 6.00 -2.22 -20.58
N LEU A 101 7.00 -2.46 -19.75
CA LEU A 101 7.89 -1.40 -19.29
C LEU A 101 8.57 -0.75 -20.49
N PRO A 102 8.76 0.59 -20.48
CA PRO A 102 9.49 1.30 -21.53
C PRO A 102 10.88 0.72 -21.76
N SER A 103 11.30 0.67 -23.01
CA SER A 103 12.59 0.05 -23.41
C SER A 103 13.80 0.77 -22.83
N ASP A 104 13.71 2.05 -22.61
CA ASP A 104 14.73 2.92 -21.99
C ASP A 104 14.77 2.79 -20.46
N PHE A 105 13.63 2.45 -19.84
CA PHE A 105 13.52 2.19 -18.40
C PHE A 105 14.10 0.80 -18.00
N LEU A 106 13.97 -0.20 -18.86
CA LEU A 106 14.39 -1.58 -18.56
C LEU A 106 15.88 -1.72 -18.15
N PRO A 107 16.86 -1.12 -18.86
CA PRO A 107 18.27 -1.26 -18.46
C PRO A 107 18.55 -0.71 -17.07
N MET A 108 17.91 0.40 -16.70
CA MET A 108 18.04 1.04 -15.39
C MET A 108 17.53 0.10 -14.27
N VAL A 109 16.29 -0.40 -14.39
CA VAL A 109 15.73 -1.30 -13.36
C VAL A 109 16.48 -2.64 -13.29
N GLU A 110 16.98 -3.13 -14.40
CA GLU A 110 17.79 -4.34 -14.44
C GLU A 110 19.11 -4.16 -13.69
N GLN A 111 19.81 -3.06 -13.95
CA GLN A 111 21.06 -2.74 -13.28
C GLN A 111 20.86 -2.55 -11.77
N VAL A 112 19.90 -1.71 -11.36
CA VAL A 112 19.68 -1.37 -9.95
C VAL A 112 19.16 -2.56 -9.14
N SER A 113 18.32 -3.41 -9.74
CA SER A 113 17.78 -4.61 -9.06
C SER A 113 18.68 -5.83 -9.13
N GLY A 114 19.84 -5.76 -9.83
CA GLY A 114 20.70 -6.89 -10.09
C GLY A 114 20.01 -7.97 -10.93
N GLY A 115 19.08 -7.60 -11.80
CA GLY A 115 18.33 -8.52 -12.64
C GLY A 115 17.23 -9.31 -11.91
N ARG A 116 16.90 -8.97 -10.66
CA ARG A 116 15.93 -9.71 -9.85
C ARG A 116 14.53 -9.66 -10.46
N LYS A 117 13.99 -10.83 -10.81
CA LYS A 117 12.60 -10.96 -11.28
C LYS A 117 11.65 -11.19 -10.12
N ILE A 118 10.49 -10.52 -10.15
CA ILE A 118 9.44 -10.62 -9.14
C ILE A 118 8.08 -10.92 -9.78
N SER A 119 7.14 -11.40 -8.97
CA SER A 119 5.77 -11.70 -9.38
C SER A 119 4.83 -10.57 -9.00
N ALA A 120 3.92 -10.20 -9.92
CA ALA A 120 2.81 -9.27 -9.64
C ALA A 120 1.56 -9.95 -9.07
N LYS A 121 1.64 -11.25 -8.72
CA LYS A 121 0.49 -12.01 -8.24
C LYS A 121 0.01 -11.48 -6.88
N LEU A 122 -1.28 -11.11 -6.79
CA LEU A 122 -1.95 -10.82 -5.55
C LEU A 122 -2.37 -12.13 -4.87
N THR A 123 -2.21 -12.23 -3.57
CA THR A 123 -2.36 -13.51 -2.85
C THR A 123 -3.26 -13.45 -1.64
N ILE A 124 -3.48 -12.29 -1.03
CA ILE A 124 -4.23 -12.16 0.23
C ILE A 124 -5.69 -12.57 0.04
N GLY A 125 -6.31 -12.09 -1.05
CA GLY A 125 -7.73 -12.30 -1.31
C GLY A 125 -8.14 -13.72 -1.76
N LYS A 126 -7.19 -14.64 -2.00
CA LYS A 126 -7.49 -15.90 -2.71
C LYS A 126 -8.29 -16.94 -1.94
N HIS A 127 -8.22 -16.93 -0.63
CA HIS A 127 -8.81 -17.95 0.24
C HIS A 127 -9.62 -17.32 1.38
N LEU A 128 -10.19 -16.15 1.10
CA LEU A 128 -11.05 -15.47 2.07
C LEU A 128 -12.43 -16.14 2.07
N PRO A 129 -13.09 -16.19 3.21
CA PRO A 129 -14.48 -16.62 3.29
C PRO A 129 -15.35 -15.69 2.43
N PRO A 130 -16.53 -16.17 1.98
CA PRO A 130 -17.49 -15.29 1.31
C PRO A 130 -17.82 -14.10 2.22
N LEU A 131 -18.24 -12.99 1.61
CA LEU A 131 -18.75 -11.85 2.38
C LEU A 131 -20.02 -12.28 3.10
N PRO A 132 -20.29 -11.75 4.31
CA PRO A 132 -21.57 -11.93 4.97
C PRO A 132 -22.71 -11.51 4.04
N SER A 133 -23.80 -12.28 4.01
CA SER A 133 -25.00 -11.96 3.22
C SER A 133 -25.72 -10.70 3.71
N ASP A 134 -25.54 -10.36 4.99
CA ASP A 134 -26.02 -9.10 5.56
C ASP A 134 -24.98 -7.99 5.39
N PRO A 135 -25.23 -6.97 4.54
CA PRO A 135 -24.32 -5.85 4.37
C PRO A 135 -24.08 -5.07 5.67
N SER A 136 -25.01 -5.09 6.62
CA SER A 136 -24.88 -4.38 7.89
C SER A 136 -23.76 -4.92 8.79
N ALA A 137 -23.26 -6.13 8.52
CA ALA A 137 -22.10 -6.70 9.18
C ALA A 137 -20.80 -5.93 8.89
N GLY A 138 -20.75 -5.17 7.80
CA GLY A 138 -19.62 -4.28 7.47
C GLY A 138 -19.82 -2.90 8.10
N ILE A 139 -18.71 -2.28 8.55
CA ILE A 139 -18.70 -0.93 9.09
C ILE A 139 -18.73 0.07 7.92
N PRO A 140 -19.71 1.01 7.84
CA PRO A 140 -19.69 2.07 6.85
C PRO A 140 -18.38 2.88 6.95
N TRP A 141 -17.71 3.10 5.81
CA TRP A 141 -16.46 3.83 5.76
C TRP A 141 -16.63 5.09 4.91
N PRO A 142 -16.58 6.28 5.50
CA PRO A 142 -16.78 7.51 4.74
C PRO A 142 -15.57 7.77 3.82
N VAL A 143 -15.83 7.97 2.56
CA VAL A 143 -14.86 8.45 1.57
C VAL A 143 -14.98 9.97 1.48
N ARG A 144 -13.90 10.69 1.80
CA ARG A 144 -13.90 12.15 1.90
C ARG A 144 -13.15 12.76 0.72
N PHE A 145 -13.45 14.00 0.40
CA PHE A 145 -12.67 14.76 -0.60
C PHE A 145 -11.16 14.76 -0.29
N THR A 146 -10.79 14.88 0.99
CA THR A 146 -9.38 14.89 1.45
C THR A 146 -8.69 13.52 1.37
N ASP A 147 -9.43 12.46 1.07
CA ASP A 147 -8.90 11.10 0.91
C ASP A 147 -8.55 10.81 -0.56
N MET A 148 -8.93 11.71 -1.49
CA MET A 148 -8.68 11.55 -2.92
C MET A 148 -7.28 12.00 -3.32
N ASP A 149 -6.76 11.42 -4.41
CA ASP A 149 -5.52 11.85 -5.06
C ASP A 149 -5.79 12.76 -6.27
N ALA A 150 -4.73 13.19 -6.93
CA ALA A 150 -4.80 14.06 -8.10
C ALA A 150 -5.45 13.40 -9.34
N VAL A 151 -5.55 12.07 -9.35
CA VAL A 151 -6.21 11.30 -10.42
C VAL A 151 -7.73 11.23 -10.17
N GLY A 152 -8.18 11.56 -8.96
CA GLY A 152 -9.57 11.57 -8.57
C GLY A 152 -10.06 10.25 -7.94
N HIS A 153 -9.16 9.37 -7.57
CA HIS A 153 -9.47 8.12 -6.87
C HIS A 153 -9.04 8.19 -5.40
N LEU A 154 -9.51 7.25 -4.59
CA LEU A 154 -9.05 7.10 -3.20
C LEU A 154 -7.54 6.88 -3.18
N ASN A 155 -6.82 7.79 -2.53
CA ASN A 155 -5.38 7.75 -2.41
C ASN A 155 -4.91 6.43 -1.76
N ASN A 156 -3.85 5.83 -2.29
CA ASN A 156 -3.31 4.57 -1.78
C ASN A 156 -2.98 4.59 -0.27
N ALA A 157 -2.59 5.75 0.27
CA ALA A 157 -2.35 5.91 1.70
C ALA A 157 -3.64 5.88 2.53
N SER A 158 -4.80 6.26 1.95
CA SER A 158 -6.07 6.30 2.67
C SER A 158 -6.61 4.92 3.05
N TYR A 159 -6.23 3.86 2.33
CA TYR A 159 -6.57 2.48 2.72
C TYR A 159 -5.92 2.06 4.05
N TRP A 160 -4.76 2.65 4.39
CA TRP A 160 -4.07 2.38 5.65
C TRP A 160 -4.75 3.01 6.86
N VAL A 161 -5.60 4.03 6.65
CA VAL A 161 -6.37 4.68 7.73
C VAL A 161 -7.31 3.68 8.38
N ALA A 162 -7.99 2.83 7.60
CA ALA A 162 -8.87 1.79 8.14
C ALA A 162 -8.11 0.78 9.02
N LEU A 163 -6.88 0.44 8.64
CA LEU A 163 -6.01 -0.40 9.47
C LEU A 163 -5.58 0.31 10.75
N GLU A 164 -5.24 1.61 10.70
CA GLU A 164 -4.90 2.39 11.90
C GLU A 164 -6.08 2.50 12.86
N GLU A 165 -7.29 2.70 12.37
CA GLU A 165 -8.51 2.69 13.20
C GLU A 165 -8.71 1.32 13.87
N TYR A 166 -8.52 0.24 13.13
CA TYR A 166 -8.56 -1.11 13.69
C TYR A 166 -7.51 -1.29 14.79
N LEU A 167 -6.26 -0.88 14.55
CA LEU A 167 -5.15 -0.98 15.50
C LEU A 167 -5.34 -0.08 16.74
N SER A 168 -6.09 1.03 16.61
CA SER A 168 -6.35 1.94 17.72
C SER A 168 -7.11 1.26 18.85
N THR A 169 -8.02 0.36 18.51
CA THR A 169 -8.92 -0.35 19.43
C THR A 169 -8.37 -1.72 19.88
N ARG A 170 -7.30 -2.22 19.26
CA ARG A 170 -6.72 -3.55 19.49
C ARG A 170 -5.30 -3.44 20.04
N GLY A 171 -5.18 -3.38 21.37
CA GLY A 171 -3.90 -3.19 22.07
C GLY A 171 -2.88 -4.33 21.94
N SER A 172 -3.29 -5.49 21.40
CA SER A 172 -2.42 -6.67 21.25
C SER A 172 -1.52 -6.67 20.02
N LEU A 173 -1.87 -5.88 19.00
CA LEU A 173 -1.08 -5.79 17.76
C LEU A 173 -0.02 -4.68 17.90
N ARG A 174 1.20 -5.09 18.26
CA ARG A 174 2.38 -4.24 18.42
C ARG A 174 3.45 -4.65 17.43
N ALA A 175 4.41 -3.78 17.15
CA ALA A 175 5.63 -4.17 16.44
C ALA A 175 6.42 -5.21 17.26
N PRO A 176 7.09 -6.19 16.61
CA PRO A 176 7.18 -6.30 15.15
C PRO A 176 5.90 -6.81 14.50
N LEU A 177 5.56 -6.26 13.32
CA LEU A 177 4.40 -6.65 12.55
C LEU A 177 4.65 -6.54 11.03
N HIS A 178 3.85 -7.27 10.27
CA HIS A 178 3.80 -7.17 8.83
C HIS A 178 2.38 -6.81 8.38
N ALA A 179 2.25 -5.77 7.59
CA ALA A 179 0.97 -5.36 7.02
C ALA A 179 1.08 -5.20 5.50
N THR A 180 0.04 -5.58 4.78
CA THR A 180 -0.01 -5.50 3.32
C THR A 180 -1.37 -5.04 2.86
N VAL A 181 -1.40 -4.11 1.89
CA VAL A 181 -2.60 -3.72 1.16
C VAL A 181 -2.47 -4.19 -0.28
N GLU A 182 -3.48 -4.91 -0.78
CA GLU A 182 -3.66 -5.28 -2.19
C GLU A 182 -4.83 -4.50 -2.77
N HIS A 183 -4.59 -3.77 -3.88
CA HIS A 183 -5.59 -2.96 -4.57
C HIS A 183 -6.15 -3.73 -5.77
N HIS A 184 -7.47 -3.87 -5.85
CA HIS A 184 -8.17 -4.60 -6.91
C HIS A 184 -8.91 -3.66 -7.87
N VAL A 185 -9.65 -2.70 -7.31
CA VAL A 185 -10.47 -1.72 -8.05
C VAL A 185 -10.28 -0.35 -7.39
N ALA A 186 -10.31 0.72 -8.18
CA ALA A 186 -10.35 2.07 -7.66
C ALA A 186 -11.65 2.32 -6.87
N ILE A 187 -11.56 3.19 -5.88
CA ILE A 187 -12.71 3.75 -5.18
C ILE A 187 -12.84 5.19 -5.63
N ASP A 188 -14.01 5.52 -6.14
CA ASP A 188 -14.32 6.83 -6.72
C ASP A 188 -15.06 7.74 -5.73
N PRO A 189 -15.09 9.06 -5.97
CA PRO A 189 -15.88 9.98 -5.17
C PRO A 189 -17.37 9.60 -5.19
N GLY A 190 -17.95 9.47 -4.00
CA GLY A 190 -19.37 9.11 -3.86
C GLY A 190 -19.66 7.62 -3.70
N ASP A 191 -18.65 6.77 -3.89
CA ASP A 191 -18.79 5.34 -3.64
C ASP A 191 -19.16 5.04 -2.18
N GLN A 192 -20.06 4.08 -2.00
CA GLN A 192 -20.45 3.59 -0.68
C GLN A 192 -19.52 2.45 -0.28
N VAL A 193 -18.62 2.72 0.64
CA VAL A 193 -17.62 1.76 1.10
C VAL A 193 -18.01 1.17 2.45
N ARG A 194 -17.84 -0.13 2.61
CA ARG A 194 -17.91 -0.83 3.89
C ARG A 194 -16.64 -1.62 4.17
N ILE A 195 -16.22 -1.63 5.43
CA ILE A 195 -15.08 -2.42 5.89
C ILE A 195 -15.60 -3.68 6.58
N PHE A 196 -15.27 -4.83 6.01
CA PHE A 196 -15.47 -6.13 6.64
C PHE A 196 -14.17 -6.62 7.26
N THR A 197 -14.24 -7.19 8.45
CA THR A 197 -13.07 -7.68 9.19
C THR A 197 -13.17 -9.18 9.38
N ASP A 198 -12.18 -9.91 8.89
CA ASP A 198 -12.01 -11.33 9.12
C ASP A 198 -10.79 -11.58 10.03
N LYS A 199 -10.90 -12.60 10.88
CA LYS A 199 -9.78 -13.15 11.62
C LYS A 199 -9.57 -14.58 11.16
N ILE A 200 -8.41 -14.86 10.60
CA ILE A 200 -8.04 -16.16 10.05
C ILE A 200 -6.67 -16.52 10.63
N ASP A 201 -6.63 -17.51 11.51
CA ASP A 201 -5.44 -17.87 12.28
C ASP A 201 -4.87 -16.65 13.04
N ASP A 202 -3.61 -16.31 12.81
CA ASP A 202 -2.88 -15.16 13.36
C ASP A 202 -3.05 -13.87 12.54
N ARG A 203 -3.84 -13.93 11.46
CA ARG A 203 -4.05 -12.81 10.53
C ARG A 203 -5.34 -12.08 10.81
N VAL A 204 -5.28 -10.77 10.68
CA VAL A 204 -6.47 -9.92 10.56
C VAL A 204 -6.51 -9.37 9.15
N ILE A 205 -7.69 -9.43 8.55
CA ILE A 205 -7.94 -9.00 7.19
C ILE A 205 -9.08 -8.00 7.19
N LEU A 206 -8.86 -6.84 6.55
CA LEU A 206 -9.87 -5.84 6.29
C LEU A 206 -10.17 -5.83 4.80
N ARG A 207 -11.44 -5.96 4.43
CA ARG A 207 -11.91 -5.87 3.04
C ARG A 207 -12.65 -4.56 2.84
N HIS A 208 -12.18 -3.72 1.93
CA HIS A 208 -12.90 -2.54 1.46
C HIS A 208 -13.87 -3.00 0.37
N VAL A 209 -15.16 -2.91 0.64
CA VAL A 209 -16.21 -3.45 -0.25
C VAL A 209 -17.08 -2.32 -0.74
N LEU A 210 -17.27 -2.26 -2.07
CA LEU A 210 -18.16 -1.36 -2.79
C LEU A 210 -19.49 -2.03 -3.06
N ASP A 211 -20.58 -1.26 -3.01
CA ASP A 211 -21.91 -1.63 -3.53
C ASP A 211 -22.36 -3.07 -3.24
N GLY A 212 -22.08 -3.52 -2.02
CA GLY A 212 -22.56 -4.79 -1.49
C GLY A 212 -21.62 -5.99 -1.61
N ASP A 213 -20.86 -6.15 -2.70
CA ASP A 213 -20.04 -7.36 -2.89
C ASP A 213 -18.69 -7.18 -3.57
N LYS A 214 -18.45 -6.04 -4.23
CA LYS A 214 -17.23 -5.80 -4.99
C LYS A 214 -16.07 -5.41 -4.07
N VAL A 215 -15.11 -6.30 -3.88
CA VAL A 215 -13.92 -6.03 -3.08
C VAL A 215 -12.97 -5.08 -3.82
N ALA A 216 -12.82 -3.85 -3.33
CA ALA A 216 -11.92 -2.85 -3.90
C ALA A 216 -10.49 -3.01 -3.42
N ALA A 217 -10.29 -3.34 -2.16
CA ALA A 217 -8.98 -3.62 -1.61
C ALA A 217 -9.04 -4.62 -0.46
N VAL A 218 -7.92 -5.30 -0.23
CA VAL A 218 -7.73 -6.20 0.90
C VAL A 218 -6.49 -5.79 1.67
N THR A 219 -6.66 -5.55 2.96
CA THR A 219 -5.55 -5.25 3.87
C THR A 219 -5.37 -6.43 4.82
N GLN A 220 -4.14 -6.92 4.96
CA GLN A 220 -3.78 -7.96 5.92
C GLN A 220 -2.78 -7.42 6.93
N ILE A 221 -2.90 -7.85 8.19
CA ILE A 221 -1.89 -7.63 9.23
C ILE A 221 -1.62 -8.91 10.01
N ILE A 222 -0.34 -9.13 10.32
CA ILE A 222 0.19 -10.27 11.08
C ILE A 222 1.18 -9.72 12.12
N ALA A 223 1.10 -10.19 13.36
CA ALA A 223 2.19 -10.01 14.32
C ALA A 223 3.37 -10.93 13.96
N LEU A 224 4.61 -10.45 14.13
CA LEU A 224 5.83 -11.20 13.81
C LEU A 224 6.53 -11.69 15.09
#